data_b4007d9f73a62c7cf6f260c33dc60a08
#
_entry.id   b4007d9f73a62c7cf6f260c33dc60a08
#
_cell.length_a   1.000
_cell.length_b   1.000
_cell.length_c   1.000
_cell.angle_alpha   90.00
_cell.angle_beta   90.00
_cell.angle_gamma   90.00
#
_symmetry.space_group_name_H-M   'P 1'
#
loop_
_entity.id
_entity.type
_entity.pdbx_description
1 polymer ?
#
loop_
_entity_poly.entity_id
_entity_poly.type
_entity_poly.pdbx_seq_one_letter_code
_entity_poly.pdbx_strand_id
1 'polypeptide(L)'
;MAMALRSKSRPHAHSGDYNGYPQGDKTVNKHLLNRREFNARCAAFGLSFSGLSAIAAAQPSAQGPGAAAASKPAARTVKLPDGTTVSALGQGCWHLGQNRHPPAVEEEALRLGISLGMTLLDTSGNYGNGRSEQLLSHVLSGERDHIFLVSKVEGDEVSGDGIARACKASLTRLGTDHLDLYLLHWPVASSQFSAVVAGFEQLRTAGKIRAWGVSNFDVGQMEDLFRVPDGHRCATNQVAYSPNHRKIEHDLLPWCKQHNVPVMAYSPLGGDKHLVVGDRTLAQIGASHGCSAAAVALAWVIRSGNVIAIPESGTPAHVKENAVALAVALTPQDLQSLNAAFPGPSGAT
;
A
#
# COMPACT_ATOMS: atom_id res chain seq x y z
N MET A 1 28.45 -58.39 -17.37
CA MET A 1 27.90 -57.56 -18.46
C MET A 1 26.64 -56.94 -17.90
N ALA A 2 26.78 -55.81 -17.21
CA ALA A 2 25.68 -55.12 -16.52
C ALA A 2 25.70 -53.68 -16.97
N MET A 3 24.64 -53.27 -17.66
CA MET A 3 24.45 -51.98 -18.31
C MET A 3 23.76 -51.07 -17.29
N ALA A 4 24.44 -50.01 -16.82
CA ALA A 4 23.91 -49.03 -15.89
C ALA A 4 23.13 -47.96 -16.67
N LEU A 5 21.80 -47.91 -16.41
CA LEU A 5 20.93 -46.83 -16.86
C LEU A 5 21.08 -45.62 -15.89
N ARG A 6 21.66 -44.53 -16.36
CA ARG A 6 21.67 -43.24 -15.69
C ARG A 6 20.35 -42.50 -15.97
N SER A 7 19.52 -42.36 -14.94
CA SER A 7 18.38 -41.46 -14.96
C SER A 7 18.88 -40.00 -14.78
N LYS A 8 18.68 -39.17 -15.79
CA LYS A 8 18.86 -37.71 -15.70
C LYS A 8 17.59 -37.09 -15.13
N SER A 9 17.63 -36.73 -13.86
CA SER A 9 16.65 -35.81 -13.27
C SER A 9 16.92 -34.39 -13.77
N ARG A 10 15.94 -33.79 -14.45
CA ARG A 10 15.94 -32.37 -14.79
C ARG A 10 15.42 -31.58 -13.60
N PRO A 11 16.05 -30.45 -13.21
CA PRO A 11 15.45 -29.55 -12.24
C PRO A 11 14.36 -28.73 -12.95
N HIS A 12 13.17 -28.66 -12.38
CA HIS A 12 12.14 -27.69 -12.75
C HIS A 12 12.54 -26.31 -12.16
N ALA A 13 13.09 -25.48 -13.02
CA ALA A 13 13.24 -24.06 -12.74
C ALA A 13 11.94 -23.35 -13.10
N HIS A 14 11.16 -22.92 -12.11
CA HIS A 14 10.19 -21.86 -12.25
C HIS A 14 10.82 -20.54 -11.80
N SER A 15 11.70 -19.99 -12.66
CA SER A 15 12.05 -18.58 -12.63
C SER A 15 11.18 -17.89 -13.68
N GLY A 16 10.12 -17.24 -13.26
CA GLY A 16 9.41 -16.29 -14.10
C GLY A 16 10.31 -15.07 -14.30
N ASP A 17 11.00 -15.03 -15.45
CA ASP A 17 11.77 -13.88 -15.90
C ASP A 17 10.85 -12.69 -16.17
N TYR A 18 10.75 -11.76 -15.21
CA TYR A 18 10.24 -10.41 -15.41
C TYR A 18 11.39 -9.45 -15.79
N ASN A 19 12.12 -9.74 -16.86
CA ASN A 19 13.05 -8.82 -17.48
C ASN A 19 12.72 -8.65 -18.96
N GLY A 20 11.94 -7.63 -19.27
CA GLY A 20 11.62 -7.22 -20.63
C GLY A 20 11.32 -5.73 -20.68
N TYR A 21 12.32 -4.87 -20.39
CA TYR A 21 12.25 -3.47 -20.79
C TYR A 21 12.93 -3.32 -22.14
N PRO A 22 12.27 -2.77 -23.18
CA PRO A 22 12.94 -2.32 -24.39
C PRO A 22 13.83 -1.12 -24.06
N GLN A 23 15.09 -1.17 -24.47
CA GLN A 23 16.02 -0.04 -24.45
C GLN A 23 15.45 1.04 -25.38
N GLY A 24 14.88 2.08 -24.78
CA GLY A 24 14.35 3.23 -25.48
C GLY A 24 15.46 4.05 -26.12
N ASP A 25 15.23 4.37 -27.38
CA ASP A 25 16.01 5.22 -28.26
C ASP A 25 16.34 6.58 -27.62
N LYS A 26 17.62 6.98 -27.67
CA LYS A 26 18.12 8.24 -27.14
C LYS A 26 17.93 9.37 -28.14
N THR A 27 16.73 9.95 -28.17
CA THR A 27 16.56 11.29 -28.74
C THR A 27 15.61 12.08 -27.85
N VAL A 28 16.12 12.57 -26.72
CA VAL A 28 15.41 13.55 -25.87
C VAL A 28 15.75 14.95 -26.41
N ASN A 29 14.75 15.55 -27.00
CA ASN A 29 14.74 16.94 -27.46
C ASN A 29 14.87 17.88 -26.25
N LYS A 30 16.05 18.53 -26.10
CA LYS A 30 16.35 19.49 -25.05
C LYS A 30 15.69 20.84 -25.37
N HIS A 31 14.49 21.08 -24.87
CA HIS A 31 13.95 22.41 -24.67
C HIS A 31 13.45 22.61 -23.24
N LEU A 32 14.36 22.53 -22.30
CA LEU A 32 14.14 23.07 -20.96
C LEU A 32 14.52 24.56 -21.03
N LEU A 33 13.52 25.43 -20.96
CA LEU A 33 13.70 26.89 -20.81
C LEU A 33 14.54 27.15 -19.55
N ASN A 34 15.61 27.91 -19.68
CA ASN A 34 16.39 28.35 -18.53
C ASN A 34 15.61 29.41 -17.73
N ARG A 35 16.02 29.61 -16.47
CA ARG A 35 15.32 30.51 -15.53
C ARG A 35 15.17 31.96 -16.05
N ARG A 36 16.08 32.39 -16.94
CA ARG A 36 16.05 33.73 -17.57
C ARG A 36 14.97 33.83 -18.66
N GLU A 37 14.81 32.80 -19.47
CA GLU A 37 13.77 32.73 -20.53
C GLU A 37 12.38 32.57 -19.94
N PHE A 38 12.22 31.86 -18.82
CA PHE A 38 10.97 31.79 -18.09
C PHE A 38 10.56 33.18 -17.54
N ASN A 39 11.48 33.91 -16.90
CA ASN A 39 11.21 35.25 -16.36
C ASN A 39 10.93 36.27 -17.46
N ALA A 40 11.56 36.18 -18.65
CA ALA A 40 11.30 37.07 -19.78
C ALA A 40 9.90 36.84 -20.38
N ARG A 41 9.38 35.62 -20.38
CA ARG A 41 8.02 35.30 -20.84
C ARG A 41 6.94 35.75 -19.85
N CYS A 42 7.21 35.71 -18.55
CA CYS A 42 6.29 36.23 -17.52
C CYS A 42 6.16 37.76 -17.60
N ALA A 43 7.22 38.51 -17.98
CA ALA A 43 7.18 39.95 -18.16
C ALA A 43 6.37 40.39 -19.41
N ALA A 44 6.26 39.52 -20.41
CA ALA A 44 5.49 39.79 -21.64
C ALA A 44 3.96 39.68 -21.46
N PHE A 45 3.48 39.12 -20.35
CA PHE A 45 2.07 38.94 -20.03
C PHE A 45 1.51 39.95 -19.01
N GLY A 46 2.19 41.07 -18.76
CA GLY A 46 1.59 42.24 -18.09
C GLY A 46 1.15 42.07 -16.64
N LEU A 47 1.80 41.17 -15.85
CA LEU A 47 1.55 41.06 -14.42
C LEU A 47 2.59 41.90 -13.65
N SER A 48 2.30 43.18 -13.46
CA SER A 48 3.05 44.10 -12.58
C SER A 48 2.44 44.07 -11.18
N PHE A 49 3.17 43.58 -10.22
CA PHE A 49 2.88 43.78 -8.80
C PHE A 49 3.46 45.12 -8.34
N SER A 50 2.59 46.12 -8.14
CA SER A 50 2.95 47.31 -7.37
C SER A 50 1.71 47.81 -6.62
N GLY A 51 1.85 48.03 -5.34
CA GLY A 51 0.91 48.86 -4.58
C GLY A 51 0.40 48.28 -3.28
N LEU A 52 1.28 48.20 -2.27
CA LEU A 52 0.87 48.25 -0.86
C LEU A 52 0.73 49.74 -0.48
N SER A 53 -0.45 50.16 -0.15
CA SER A 53 -0.63 51.33 0.73
C SER A 53 -1.94 51.21 1.52
N ALA A 54 -1.81 51.45 2.78
CA ALA A 54 -2.79 51.32 3.84
C ALA A 54 -3.99 52.27 3.65
N ILE A 55 -5.20 51.79 3.96
CA ILE A 55 -6.29 52.61 4.48
C ILE A 55 -6.90 51.88 5.66
N ALA A 56 -6.81 52.53 6.83
CA ALA A 56 -7.47 52.08 8.04
C ALA A 56 -8.91 52.61 8.08
N ALA A 57 -9.74 51.92 8.86
CA ALA A 57 -11.02 52.32 9.46
C ALA A 57 -12.29 52.18 8.62
N ALA A 58 -13.09 51.23 8.98
CA ALA A 58 -14.44 51.34 9.57
C ALA A 58 -15.08 49.96 9.67
N GLN A 59 -15.36 49.50 10.89
CA GLN A 59 -16.27 48.37 11.11
C GLN A 59 -17.71 48.80 10.95
N PRO A 60 -18.57 47.93 10.46
CA PRO A 60 -19.78 47.62 11.17
C PRO A 60 -19.89 46.10 11.48
N SER A 61 -20.19 45.83 12.71
CA SER A 61 -20.59 44.53 13.27
C SER A 61 -21.85 44.01 12.55
N ALA A 62 -21.68 42.88 11.83
CA ALA A 62 -22.80 42.01 11.50
C ALA A 62 -22.41 40.60 11.95
N GLN A 63 -22.99 40.19 13.07
CA GLN A 63 -22.98 38.82 13.49
C GLN A 63 -23.80 37.98 12.50
N GLY A 64 -23.11 37.33 11.59
CA GLY A 64 -23.67 36.25 10.77
C GLY A 64 -23.60 34.94 11.58
N PRO A 65 -24.52 33.98 11.33
CA PRO A 65 -24.56 32.72 12.10
C PRO A 65 -23.27 31.96 11.93
N GLY A 66 -22.72 31.49 13.06
CA GLY A 66 -21.43 30.85 13.16
C GLY A 66 -21.23 29.76 12.10
N ALA A 67 -20.17 29.91 11.32
CA ALA A 67 -19.63 28.82 10.55
C ALA A 67 -19.21 27.74 11.56
N ALA A 68 -20.00 26.68 11.63
CA ALA A 68 -19.63 25.48 12.37
C ALA A 68 -18.23 25.08 11.84
N ALA A 69 -17.24 25.07 12.71
CA ALA A 69 -15.92 24.56 12.42
C ALA A 69 -16.13 23.16 11.83
N ALA A 70 -15.81 22.98 10.54
CA ALA A 70 -15.88 21.68 9.89
C ALA A 70 -14.98 20.75 10.71
N SER A 71 -15.58 19.83 11.45
CA SER A 71 -14.89 18.81 12.20
C SER A 71 -14.01 18.06 11.20
N LYS A 72 -12.70 17.97 11.52
CA LYS A 72 -11.76 17.16 10.76
C LYS A 72 -12.40 15.79 10.51
N PRO A 73 -12.54 15.33 9.26
CA PRO A 73 -13.18 14.04 9.00
C PRO A 73 -12.51 12.97 9.86
N ALA A 74 -13.32 12.13 10.52
CA ALA A 74 -12.78 11.05 11.33
C ALA A 74 -11.84 10.21 10.45
N ALA A 75 -10.62 9.97 10.93
CA ALA A 75 -9.64 9.17 10.20
C ALA A 75 -10.25 7.80 9.88
N ARG A 76 -10.26 7.40 8.60
CA ARG A 76 -10.74 6.06 8.21
C ARG A 76 -9.77 5.02 8.75
N THR A 77 -10.26 4.11 9.54
CA THR A 77 -9.48 3.05 10.18
C THR A 77 -10.11 1.69 9.96
N VAL A 78 -9.30 0.65 10.07
CA VAL A 78 -9.71 -0.75 10.05
C VAL A 78 -9.30 -1.38 11.37
N LYS A 79 -10.17 -2.22 11.93
CA LYS A 79 -9.90 -2.95 13.16
C LYS A 79 -9.45 -4.36 12.83
N LEU A 80 -8.28 -4.75 13.35
CA LEU A 80 -7.76 -6.12 13.25
C LEU A 80 -8.45 -7.05 14.25
N PRO A 81 -8.38 -8.40 14.09
CA PRO A 81 -9.04 -9.36 14.96
C PRO A 81 -8.68 -9.25 16.45
N ASP A 82 -7.46 -8.82 16.77
CA ASP A 82 -6.98 -8.59 18.14
C ASP A 82 -7.47 -7.29 18.78
N GLY A 83 -8.24 -6.48 18.01
CA GLY A 83 -8.75 -5.19 18.43
C GLY A 83 -7.86 -3.99 18.08
N THR A 84 -6.65 -4.21 17.56
CA THR A 84 -5.76 -3.15 17.08
C THR A 84 -6.43 -2.36 15.96
N THR A 85 -6.35 -1.04 16.03
CA THR A 85 -6.89 -0.13 15.01
C THR A 85 -5.76 0.43 14.18
N VAL A 86 -5.85 0.30 12.85
CA VAL A 86 -4.86 0.77 11.89
C VAL A 86 -5.48 1.73 10.87
N SER A 87 -4.68 2.58 10.26
CA SER A 87 -5.14 3.43 9.17
C SER A 87 -5.66 2.58 8.01
N ALA A 88 -6.80 2.95 7.40
CA ALA A 88 -7.30 2.29 6.19
C ALA A 88 -6.42 2.55 4.95
N LEU A 89 -5.49 3.49 5.04
CA LEU A 89 -4.53 3.80 3.97
C LEU A 89 -3.13 3.77 4.54
N GLY A 90 -2.29 2.88 4.03
CA GLY A 90 -0.88 2.75 4.34
C GLY A 90 0.01 3.15 3.17
N GLN A 91 1.29 2.79 3.24
CA GLN A 91 2.30 3.05 2.22
C GLN A 91 3.02 1.76 1.88
N GLY A 92 2.92 1.31 0.62
CA GLY A 92 3.68 0.18 0.08
C GLY A 92 5.11 0.61 -0.26
N CYS A 93 6.09 -0.27 -0.03
CA CYS A 93 7.50 0.05 -0.21
C CYS A 93 8.21 -0.93 -1.16
N TRP A 94 7.49 -1.57 -2.08
CA TRP A 94 8.05 -2.62 -2.94
C TRP A 94 9.29 -2.18 -3.71
N HIS A 95 9.25 -0.99 -4.33
CA HIS A 95 10.36 -0.48 -5.14
C HIS A 95 11.20 0.59 -4.45
N LEU A 96 10.89 0.96 -3.21
CA LEU A 96 11.65 1.95 -2.46
C LEU A 96 13.02 1.39 -2.06
N GLY A 97 14.03 2.23 -1.98
CA GLY A 97 15.42 1.83 -1.74
C GLY A 97 16.11 1.20 -2.97
N GLN A 98 15.48 1.26 -4.16
CA GLN A 98 15.99 0.62 -5.37
C GLN A 98 16.44 1.63 -6.44
N ASN A 99 16.77 2.85 -6.04
CA ASN A 99 17.28 3.94 -6.89
C ASN A 99 16.29 4.42 -7.99
N ARG A 100 14.97 4.22 -7.80
CA ARG A 100 13.96 4.86 -8.67
C ARG A 100 13.88 6.37 -8.42
N HIS A 101 14.08 6.78 -7.18
CA HIS A 101 14.23 8.16 -6.75
C HIS A 101 15.46 8.29 -5.81
N PRO A 102 15.99 9.50 -5.58
CA PRO A 102 16.99 9.71 -4.54
C PRO A 102 16.47 9.26 -3.16
N PRO A 103 17.25 8.55 -2.35
CA PRO A 103 16.79 8.05 -1.04
C PRO A 103 16.18 9.12 -0.14
N ALA A 104 16.74 10.32 -0.10
CA ALA A 104 16.20 11.43 0.68
C ALA A 104 14.79 11.86 0.25
N VAL A 105 14.45 11.74 -1.05
CA VAL A 105 13.11 12.04 -1.57
C VAL A 105 12.12 10.96 -1.18
N GLU A 106 12.54 9.68 -1.22
CA GLU A 106 11.71 8.56 -0.77
C GLU A 106 11.46 8.63 0.74
N GLU A 107 12.48 8.97 1.55
CA GLU A 107 12.31 9.20 3.00
C GLU A 107 11.37 10.37 3.30
N GLU A 108 11.50 11.49 2.59
CA GLU A 108 10.60 12.64 2.70
C GLU A 108 9.16 12.24 2.37
N ALA A 109 8.95 11.47 1.30
CA ALA A 109 7.64 10.98 0.90
C ALA A 109 7.00 10.12 1.98
N LEU A 110 7.74 9.17 2.56
CA LEU A 110 7.26 8.30 3.64
C LEU A 110 6.90 9.08 4.90
N ARG A 111 7.76 10.01 5.35
CA ARG A 111 7.50 10.87 6.51
C ARG A 111 6.29 11.77 6.29
N LEU A 112 6.14 12.33 5.10
CA LEU A 112 4.95 13.11 4.74
C LEU A 112 3.69 12.23 4.85
N GLY A 113 3.71 11.00 4.32
CA GLY A 113 2.58 10.09 4.42
C GLY A 113 2.20 9.78 5.86
N ILE A 114 3.17 9.53 6.73
CA ILE A 114 2.95 9.33 8.18
C ILE A 114 2.25 10.55 8.78
N SER A 115 2.74 11.76 8.50
CA SER A 115 2.16 13.02 9.02
C SER A 115 0.74 13.27 8.52
N LEU A 116 0.37 12.70 7.36
CA LEU A 116 -0.97 12.77 6.76
C LEU A 116 -1.89 11.62 7.21
N GLY A 117 -1.44 10.75 8.11
CA GLY A 117 -2.24 9.65 8.67
C GLY A 117 -2.07 8.30 7.97
N MET A 118 -1.16 8.16 6.99
CA MET A 118 -0.80 6.91 6.35
C MET A 118 0.28 6.19 7.18
N THR A 119 -0.05 5.83 8.40
CA THR A 119 0.91 5.36 9.43
C THR A 119 1.30 3.89 9.30
N LEU A 120 0.68 3.12 8.40
CA LEU A 120 1.06 1.74 8.10
C LEU A 120 2.11 1.73 6.98
N LEU A 121 3.28 1.13 7.24
CA LEU A 121 4.34 0.91 6.26
C LEU A 121 4.46 -0.58 5.95
N ASP A 122 4.31 -0.96 4.68
CA ASP A 122 4.39 -2.34 4.20
C ASP A 122 5.66 -2.56 3.38
N THR A 123 6.54 -3.44 3.87
CA THR A 123 7.78 -3.85 3.20
C THR A 123 7.92 -5.37 3.15
N SER A 124 9.06 -5.89 2.73
CA SER A 124 9.46 -7.30 2.75
C SER A 124 10.98 -7.44 2.71
N GLY A 125 11.48 -8.53 3.32
CA GLY A 125 12.90 -8.87 3.29
C GLY A 125 13.47 -9.07 1.88
N ASN A 126 12.65 -9.46 0.89
CA ASN A 126 13.09 -9.64 -0.49
C ASN A 126 12.99 -8.37 -1.35
N TYR A 127 12.30 -7.31 -0.90
CA TYR A 127 12.17 -6.07 -1.65
C TYR A 127 13.53 -5.40 -1.84
N GLY A 128 14.00 -5.40 -3.08
CA GLY A 128 15.34 -4.92 -3.41
C GLY A 128 16.47 -5.66 -2.67
N ASN A 129 16.29 -6.94 -2.30
CA ASN A 129 17.20 -7.70 -1.45
C ASN A 129 17.47 -7.02 -0.10
N GLY A 130 16.41 -6.60 0.57
CA GLY A 130 16.43 -5.95 1.89
C GLY A 130 16.69 -4.43 1.87
N ARG A 131 16.93 -3.82 0.69
CA ARG A 131 17.18 -2.37 0.60
C ARG A 131 15.96 -1.53 0.99
N SER A 132 14.75 -2.03 0.72
CA SER A 132 13.52 -1.38 1.19
C SER A 132 13.47 -1.31 2.72
N GLU A 133 13.78 -2.40 3.42
CA GLU A 133 13.87 -2.43 4.89
C GLU A 133 15.00 -1.50 5.42
N GLN A 134 16.15 -1.45 4.73
CA GLN A 134 17.24 -0.54 5.08
C GLN A 134 16.85 0.93 4.95
N LEU A 135 16.14 1.31 3.87
CA LEU A 135 15.59 2.67 3.73
C LEU A 135 14.63 2.99 4.87
N LEU A 136 13.72 2.07 5.20
CA LEU A 136 12.76 2.27 6.27
C LEU A 136 13.42 2.45 7.63
N SER A 137 14.61 1.88 7.90
CA SER A 137 15.30 2.09 9.17
C SER A 137 15.56 3.56 9.50
N HIS A 138 15.83 4.38 8.48
CA HIS A 138 16.00 5.82 8.64
C HIS A 138 14.67 6.51 8.99
N VAL A 139 13.56 6.08 8.37
CA VAL A 139 12.23 6.62 8.62
C VAL A 139 11.73 6.25 10.02
N LEU A 140 12.02 5.02 10.48
CA LEU A 140 11.61 4.52 11.80
C LEU A 140 12.30 5.23 12.95
N SER A 141 13.49 5.79 12.71
CA SER A 141 14.25 6.51 13.76
C SER A 141 13.45 7.70 14.29
N GLY A 142 13.05 7.61 15.56
CA GLY A 142 12.25 8.61 16.26
C GLY A 142 10.73 8.53 16.01
N GLU A 143 10.27 7.68 15.09
CA GLU A 143 8.84 7.57 14.71
C GLU A 143 8.26 6.17 14.95
N ARG A 144 9.07 5.20 15.43
CA ARG A 144 8.68 3.76 15.49
C ARG A 144 7.34 3.52 16.20
N ASP A 145 7.08 4.22 17.30
CA ASP A 145 5.86 4.04 18.10
C ASP A 145 4.59 4.56 17.43
N HIS A 146 4.74 5.41 16.40
CA HIS A 146 3.64 5.96 15.62
C HIS A 146 3.36 5.17 14.33
N ILE A 147 4.18 4.15 14.04
CA ILE A 147 4.14 3.40 12.79
C ILE A 147 3.64 1.97 13.06
N PHE A 148 2.66 1.54 12.26
CA PHE A 148 2.28 0.13 12.15
C PHE A 148 3.14 -0.51 11.04
N LEU A 149 4.16 -1.27 11.44
CA LEU A 149 5.20 -1.80 10.57
C LEU A 149 4.89 -3.24 10.14
N VAL A 150 4.86 -3.46 8.82
CA VAL A 150 4.59 -4.75 8.20
C VAL A 150 5.80 -5.21 7.41
N SER A 151 6.23 -6.46 7.59
CA SER A 151 7.20 -7.14 6.72
C SER A 151 6.74 -8.57 6.42
N LYS A 152 7.49 -9.31 5.60
CA LYS A 152 7.07 -10.60 5.08
C LYS A 152 8.21 -11.61 5.06
N VAL A 153 7.86 -12.91 5.24
CA VAL A 153 8.75 -14.05 5.04
C VAL A 153 8.38 -14.80 3.76
N GLU A 154 9.39 -15.27 3.03
CA GLU A 154 9.19 -16.05 1.82
C GLU A 154 8.86 -17.52 2.13
N GLY A 155 8.16 -18.18 1.21
CA GLY A 155 7.68 -19.55 1.40
C GLY A 155 8.79 -20.61 1.50
N ASP A 156 9.96 -20.37 0.93
CA ASP A 156 11.13 -21.26 1.02
C ASP A 156 11.85 -21.15 2.39
N GLU A 157 11.54 -20.14 3.18
CA GLU A 157 12.11 -19.91 4.51
C GLU A 157 11.26 -20.50 5.66
N VAL A 158 10.14 -21.19 5.37
CA VAL A 158 9.20 -21.65 6.42
C VAL A 158 9.62 -22.97 7.10
N SER A 159 10.72 -23.61 6.68
CA SER A 159 11.18 -24.87 7.26
C SER A 159 12.05 -24.67 8.51
N GLY A 160 11.88 -25.54 9.51
CA GLY A 160 12.68 -25.50 10.75
C GLY A 160 12.58 -24.15 11.46
N ASP A 161 13.72 -23.51 11.73
CA ASP A 161 13.83 -22.18 12.33
C ASP A 161 13.91 -21.04 11.31
N GLY A 162 13.59 -21.31 10.03
CA GLY A 162 13.69 -20.35 8.91
C GLY A 162 12.88 -19.09 9.14
N ILE A 163 11.62 -19.20 9.57
CA ILE A 163 10.77 -18.04 9.90
C ILE A 163 11.45 -17.14 10.95
N ALA A 164 12.05 -17.74 11.98
CA ALA A 164 12.71 -16.99 13.05
C ALA A 164 14.00 -16.30 12.54
N ARG A 165 14.77 -16.96 11.69
CA ARG A 165 15.97 -16.37 11.07
C ARG A 165 15.60 -15.22 10.12
N ALA A 166 14.59 -15.41 9.26
CA ALA A 166 14.10 -14.37 8.36
C ALA A 166 13.60 -13.14 9.12
N CYS A 167 12.79 -13.35 10.16
CA CYS A 167 12.31 -12.27 11.03
C CYS A 167 13.47 -11.53 11.69
N LYS A 168 14.45 -12.23 12.27
CA LYS A 168 15.65 -11.63 12.87
C LYS A 168 16.43 -10.78 11.85
N ALA A 169 16.58 -11.27 10.63
CA ALA A 169 17.27 -10.53 9.57
C ALA A 169 16.50 -9.25 9.18
N SER A 170 15.17 -9.31 9.07
CA SER A 170 14.31 -8.14 8.83
C SER A 170 14.42 -7.12 9.96
N LEU A 171 14.31 -7.54 11.22
CA LEU A 171 14.46 -6.66 12.39
C LEU A 171 15.82 -5.97 12.42
N THR A 172 16.89 -6.70 12.05
CA THR A 172 18.24 -6.13 11.96
C THR A 172 18.32 -5.05 10.89
N ARG A 173 17.77 -5.28 9.67
CA ARG A 173 17.79 -4.29 8.58
C ARG A 173 16.92 -3.08 8.88
N LEU A 174 15.78 -3.27 9.55
CA LEU A 174 14.84 -2.23 9.97
C LEU A 174 15.33 -1.43 11.20
N GLY A 175 16.31 -1.95 11.96
CA GLY A 175 16.82 -1.29 13.17
C GLY A 175 15.76 -1.23 14.30
N THR A 176 14.89 -2.23 14.41
CA THR A 176 13.83 -2.31 15.43
C THR A 176 13.82 -3.66 16.13
N ASP A 177 13.20 -3.76 17.28
CA ASP A 177 13.11 -4.99 18.08
C ASP A 177 11.86 -5.83 17.80
N HIS A 178 10.85 -5.25 17.10
CA HIS A 178 9.60 -5.92 16.75
C HIS A 178 8.97 -5.38 15.47
N LEU A 179 8.10 -6.22 14.85
CA LEU A 179 7.15 -5.86 13.81
C LEU A 179 5.73 -5.82 14.41
N ASP A 180 4.87 -4.98 13.88
CA ASP A 180 3.45 -4.99 14.25
C ASP A 180 2.71 -6.13 13.55
N LEU A 181 3.09 -6.44 12.30
CA LEU A 181 2.50 -7.52 11.52
C LEU A 181 3.58 -8.21 10.66
N TYR A 182 3.59 -9.54 10.68
CA TYR A 182 4.50 -10.33 9.87
C TYR A 182 3.71 -11.31 9.00
N LEU A 183 3.93 -11.29 7.68
CA LEU A 183 3.12 -12.05 6.73
C LEU A 183 3.89 -13.20 6.10
N LEU A 184 3.23 -14.31 5.85
CA LEU A 184 3.68 -15.26 4.84
C LEU A 184 3.41 -14.67 3.47
N HIS A 185 4.46 -14.40 2.67
CA HIS A 185 4.39 -13.61 1.43
C HIS A 185 3.63 -14.35 0.31
N TRP A 186 3.81 -15.65 0.21
CA TRP A 186 3.15 -16.51 -0.78
C TRP A 186 2.66 -17.80 -0.14
N PRO A 187 1.57 -18.39 -0.65
CA PRO A 187 1.09 -19.67 -0.17
C PRO A 187 2.16 -20.77 -0.30
N VAL A 188 2.21 -21.61 0.70
CA VAL A 188 2.96 -22.88 0.70
C VAL A 188 1.98 -24.05 0.67
N ALA A 189 2.46 -25.29 0.59
CA ALA A 189 1.59 -26.46 0.68
C ALA A 189 0.82 -26.47 2.01
N SER A 190 -0.48 -26.80 2.02
CA SER A 190 -1.32 -26.80 3.21
C SER A 190 -0.79 -27.71 4.33
N SER A 191 -0.04 -28.76 3.97
CA SER A 191 0.67 -29.61 4.94
C SER A 191 1.72 -28.89 5.79
N GLN A 192 2.16 -27.70 5.36
CA GLN A 192 3.12 -26.84 6.08
C GLN A 192 2.44 -25.80 6.99
N PHE A 193 1.13 -25.61 6.89
CA PHE A 193 0.43 -24.53 7.61
C PHE A 193 0.59 -24.65 9.13
N SER A 194 0.54 -25.86 9.69
CA SER A 194 0.78 -26.06 11.14
C SER A 194 2.15 -25.58 11.57
N ALA A 195 3.19 -25.84 10.78
CA ALA A 195 4.55 -25.39 11.06
C ALA A 195 4.70 -23.87 10.91
N VAL A 196 4.07 -23.30 9.88
CA VAL A 196 4.04 -21.83 9.64
C VAL A 196 3.38 -21.12 10.82
N VAL A 197 2.19 -21.56 11.23
CA VAL A 197 1.46 -20.97 12.37
C VAL A 197 2.25 -21.10 13.66
N ALA A 198 2.82 -22.28 13.93
CA ALA A 198 3.66 -22.48 15.11
C ALA A 198 4.88 -21.55 15.13
N GLY A 199 5.55 -21.34 14.00
CA GLY A 199 6.66 -20.40 13.86
C GLY A 199 6.24 -18.93 14.14
N PHE A 200 5.12 -18.50 13.63
CA PHE A 200 4.58 -17.16 13.91
C PHE A 200 4.17 -16.99 15.38
N GLU A 201 3.51 -17.98 15.97
CA GLU A 201 3.10 -17.94 17.39
C GLU A 201 4.31 -17.92 18.33
N GLN A 202 5.42 -18.62 17.98
CA GLN A 202 6.68 -18.52 18.70
C GLN A 202 7.26 -17.10 18.65
N LEU A 203 7.27 -16.46 17.47
CA LEU A 203 7.73 -15.08 17.32
C LEU A 203 6.84 -14.10 18.10
N ARG A 204 5.52 -14.32 18.09
CA ARG A 204 4.56 -13.50 18.83
C ARG A 204 4.78 -13.64 20.34
N THR A 205 4.95 -14.84 20.83
CA THR A 205 5.24 -15.12 22.25
C THR A 205 6.59 -14.51 22.68
N ALA A 206 7.59 -14.52 21.78
CA ALA A 206 8.89 -13.89 22.02
C ALA A 206 8.86 -12.35 21.86
N GLY A 207 7.72 -11.74 21.56
CA GLY A 207 7.57 -10.29 21.37
C GLY A 207 8.26 -9.74 20.13
N LYS A 208 8.59 -10.61 19.15
CA LYS A 208 9.24 -10.19 17.90
C LYS A 208 8.24 -9.72 16.85
N ILE A 209 7.01 -10.17 16.95
CA ILE A 209 5.87 -9.69 16.17
C ILE A 209 4.66 -9.52 17.10
N ARG A 210 3.77 -8.58 16.78
CA ARG A 210 2.51 -8.41 17.53
C ARG A 210 1.40 -9.28 16.95
N ALA A 211 1.32 -9.34 15.63
CA ALA A 211 0.36 -10.15 14.87
C ALA A 211 1.03 -10.78 13.66
N TRP A 212 0.35 -11.76 13.06
CA TRP A 212 0.78 -12.38 11.82
C TRP A 212 -0.40 -12.54 10.86
N GLY A 213 -0.11 -12.72 9.59
CA GLY A 213 -1.11 -12.94 8.55
C GLY A 213 -0.50 -13.63 7.35
N VAL A 214 -1.25 -13.64 6.26
CA VAL A 214 -0.86 -14.29 5.01
C VAL A 214 -1.00 -13.33 3.83
N SER A 215 -0.48 -13.72 2.69
CA SER A 215 -0.63 -12.98 1.44
C SER A 215 -0.93 -13.95 0.29
N ASN A 216 -1.80 -13.52 -0.64
CA ASN A 216 -2.18 -14.26 -1.84
C ASN A 216 -2.91 -15.60 -1.60
N PHE A 217 -3.54 -15.78 -0.45
CA PHE A 217 -4.37 -16.96 -0.17
C PHE A 217 -5.74 -16.82 -0.81
N ASP A 218 -6.22 -17.89 -1.43
CA ASP A 218 -7.62 -18.05 -1.83
C ASP A 218 -8.50 -18.55 -0.67
N VAL A 219 -9.82 -18.68 -0.89
CA VAL A 219 -10.76 -19.14 0.15
C VAL A 219 -10.41 -20.53 0.65
N GLY A 220 -10.07 -21.49 -0.24
CA GLY A 220 -9.73 -22.85 0.17
C GLY A 220 -8.48 -22.88 1.07
N GLN A 221 -7.46 -22.10 0.73
CA GLN A 221 -6.24 -21.98 1.53
C GLN A 221 -6.50 -21.29 2.89
N MET A 222 -7.38 -20.28 2.94
CA MET A 222 -7.82 -19.66 4.18
C MET A 222 -8.58 -20.65 5.07
N GLU A 223 -9.48 -21.45 4.51
CA GLU A 223 -10.19 -22.50 5.24
C GLU A 223 -9.25 -23.56 5.78
N ASP A 224 -8.26 -24.03 5.00
CA ASP A 224 -7.25 -24.99 5.44
C ASP A 224 -6.39 -24.38 6.56
N LEU A 225 -6.01 -23.11 6.45
CA LEU A 225 -5.28 -22.39 7.50
C LEU A 225 -6.09 -22.34 8.81
N PHE A 226 -7.40 -22.07 8.73
CA PHE A 226 -8.26 -21.96 9.92
C PHE A 226 -8.53 -23.30 10.58
N ARG A 227 -8.27 -24.44 9.92
CA ARG A 227 -8.38 -25.79 10.52
C ARG A 227 -7.18 -26.17 11.38
N VAL A 228 -6.02 -25.51 11.20
CA VAL A 228 -4.86 -25.82 12.05
C VAL A 228 -4.95 -25.07 13.39
N PRO A 229 -4.33 -25.59 14.48
CA PRO A 229 -4.29 -24.91 15.76
C PRO A 229 -3.80 -23.48 15.62
N ASP A 230 -4.47 -22.52 16.27
CA ASP A 230 -4.19 -21.07 16.23
C ASP A 230 -4.31 -20.41 14.85
N GLY A 231 -4.65 -21.14 13.77
CA GLY A 231 -4.80 -20.58 12.43
C GLY A 231 -5.83 -19.46 12.33
N HIS A 232 -6.86 -19.47 13.17
CA HIS A 232 -7.89 -18.43 13.29
C HIS A 232 -7.36 -17.07 13.81
N ARG A 233 -6.10 -17.02 14.31
CA ARG A 233 -5.42 -15.79 14.73
C ARG A 233 -4.84 -14.99 13.56
N CYS A 234 -4.98 -15.47 12.32
CA CYS A 234 -4.56 -14.75 11.12
C CYS A 234 -5.20 -13.36 11.07
N ALA A 235 -4.37 -12.32 11.14
CA ALA A 235 -4.82 -10.94 11.30
C ALA A 235 -5.26 -10.29 9.99
N THR A 236 -4.77 -10.76 8.84
CA THR A 236 -5.09 -10.22 7.51
C THR A 236 -4.68 -11.19 6.40
N ASN A 237 -5.32 -11.05 5.24
CA ASN A 237 -4.84 -11.61 3.98
C ASN A 237 -4.51 -10.45 3.03
N GLN A 238 -3.22 -10.32 2.66
CA GLN A 238 -2.79 -9.28 1.73
C GLN A 238 -2.89 -9.78 0.29
N VAL A 239 -3.75 -9.13 -0.53
CA VAL A 239 -4.04 -9.57 -1.90
C VAL A 239 -4.16 -8.38 -2.87
N ALA A 240 -4.02 -8.63 -4.17
CA ALA A 240 -4.28 -7.63 -5.21
C ALA A 240 -5.75 -7.21 -5.17
N TYR A 241 -6.01 -5.90 -5.06
CA TYR A 241 -7.36 -5.36 -5.17
C TYR A 241 -7.34 -3.89 -5.59
N SER A 242 -8.06 -3.60 -6.67
CA SER A 242 -8.17 -2.26 -7.28
C SER A 242 -9.46 -2.18 -8.09
N PRO A 243 -9.88 -1.00 -8.58
CA PRO A 243 -11.06 -0.88 -9.44
C PRO A 243 -11.06 -1.81 -10.65
N ASN A 244 -9.90 -2.06 -11.28
CA ASN A 244 -9.74 -2.96 -12.42
C ASN A 244 -9.27 -4.38 -12.06
N HIS A 245 -9.13 -4.71 -10.78
CA HIS A 245 -8.77 -6.06 -10.29
C HIS A 245 -9.68 -6.46 -9.13
N ARG A 246 -10.90 -6.91 -9.46
CA ARG A 246 -12.02 -7.11 -8.52
C ARG A 246 -12.33 -8.58 -8.20
N LYS A 247 -11.48 -9.52 -8.65
CA LYS A 247 -11.75 -10.97 -8.54
C LYS A 247 -12.14 -11.39 -7.12
N ILE A 248 -11.51 -10.83 -6.10
CA ILE A 248 -11.75 -11.17 -4.68
C ILE A 248 -13.16 -10.82 -4.18
N GLU A 249 -13.91 -9.97 -4.90
CA GLU A 249 -15.28 -9.60 -4.52
C GLU A 249 -16.27 -10.76 -4.67
N HIS A 250 -15.93 -11.77 -5.48
CA HIS A 250 -16.79 -12.93 -5.72
C HIS A 250 -16.89 -13.83 -4.48
N ASP A 251 -15.78 -14.11 -3.83
CA ASP A 251 -15.68 -15.11 -2.77
C ASP A 251 -14.81 -14.71 -1.57
N LEU A 252 -13.57 -14.30 -1.81
CA LEU A 252 -12.59 -14.05 -0.75
C LEU A 252 -12.97 -12.87 0.14
N LEU A 253 -13.41 -11.76 -0.44
CA LEU A 253 -13.78 -10.56 0.33
C LEU A 253 -15.01 -10.82 1.24
N PRO A 254 -16.10 -11.48 0.78
CA PRO A 254 -17.19 -11.95 1.63
C PRO A 254 -16.71 -12.91 2.73
N TRP A 255 -15.89 -13.90 2.38
CA TRP A 255 -15.33 -14.84 3.36
C TRP A 255 -14.52 -14.12 4.44
N CYS A 256 -13.62 -13.26 4.05
CA CYS A 256 -12.80 -12.46 4.97
C CYS A 256 -13.66 -11.60 5.91
N LYS A 257 -14.71 -10.98 5.38
CA LYS A 257 -15.66 -10.20 6.20
C LYS A 257 -16.39 -11.08 7.21
N GLN A 258 -16.85 -12.26 6.81
CA GLN A 258 -17.55 -13.21 7.69
C GLN A 258 -16.65 -13.69 8.84
N HIS A 259 -15.35 -13.88 8.58
CA HIS A 259 -14.40 -14.40 9.55
C HIS A 259 -13.63 -13.30 10.30
N ASN A 260 -14.02 -12.03 10.12
CA ASN A 260 -13.37 -10.87 10.74
C ASN A 260 -11.86 -10.77 10.40
N VAL A 261 -11.49 -11.12 9.17
CA VAL A 261 -10.13 -10.99 8.62
C VAL A 261 -10.13 -9.81 7.64
N PRO A 262 -9.64 -8.62 8.00
CA PRO A 262 -9.55 -7.52 7.05
C PRO A 262 -8.58 -7.86 5.92
N VAL A 263 -8.88 -7.34 4.72
CA VAL A 263 -8.03 -7.48 3.54
C VAL A 263 -7.05 -6.32 3.48
N MET A 264 -5.76 -6.61 3.20
CA MET A 264 -4.78 -5.59 2.84
C MET A 264 -4.59 -5.60 1.32
N ALA A 265 -4.96 -4.50 0.66
CA ALA A 265 -4.98 -4.37 -0.79
C ALA A 265 -3.64 -3.85 -1.32
N TYR A 266 -2.82 -4.72 -1.93
CA TYR A 266 -1.67 -4.25 -2.68
C TYR A 266 -2.06 -3.89 -4.12
N SER A 267 -1.23 -3.09 -4.81
CA SER A 267 -1.51 -2.53 -6.14
C SER A 267 -2.91 -1.88 -6.24
N PRO A 268 -3.32 -1.03 -5.27
CA PRO A 268 -4.69 -0.51 -5.22
C PRO A 268 -5.03 0.48 -6.34
N LEU A 269 -4.02 0.96 -7.07
CA LEU A 269 -4.16 1.80 -8.26
C LEU A 269 -4.02 1.01 -9.57
N GLY A 270 -4.08 -0.32 -9.51
CA GLY A 270 -3.74 -1.22 -10.60
C GLY A 270 -2.24 -1.56 -10.60
N GLY A 271 -1.84 -2.64 -11.28
CA GLY A 271 -0.42 -2.98 -11.43
C GLY A 271 0.27 -2.06 -12.46
N ASP A 272 1.61 -2.06 -12.49
CA ASP A 272 2.48 -1.19 -13.32
C ASP A 272 2.04 -1.07 -14.79
N LYS A 273 1.44 -2.12 -15.36
CA LYS A 273 0.98 -2.16 -16.76
C LYS A 273 -0.47 -1.70 -16.95
N HIS A 274 -1.24 -1.52 -15.87
CA HIS A 274 -2.68 -1.28 -15.91
C HIS A 274 -3.13 -0.27 -14.87
N LEU A 275 -2.37 0.82 -14.71
CA LEU A 275 -2.73 1.90 -13.80
C LEU A 275 -4.08 2.52 -14.17
N VAL A 276 -4.96 2.65 -13.17
CA VAL A 276 -6.30 3.22 -13.35
C VAL A 276 -6.33 4.75 -13.30
N VAL A 277 -5.23 5.38 -12.88
CA VAL A 277 -5.18 6.86 -12.67
C VAL A 277 -5.43 7.69 -13.94
N GLY A 278 -5.27 7.09 -15.13
CA GLY A 278 -5.60 7.71 -16.41
C GLY A 278 -7.07 7.54 -16.85
N ASP A 279 -7.90 6.86 -16.06
CA ASP A 279 -9.30 6.61 -16.41
C ASP A 279 -10.14 7.89 -16.34
N ARG A 280 -11.02 8.07 -17.36
CA ARG A 280 -11.84 9.26 -17.52
C ARG A 280 -12.89 9.38 -16.41
N THR A 281 -13.50 8.28 -15.99
CA THR A 281 -14.55 8.26 -14.97
C THR A 281 -13.95 8.65 -13.62
N LEU A 282 -12.79 8.08 -13.26
CA LEU A 282 -12.06 8.46 -12.06
C LEU A 282 -11.68 9.94 -12.06
N ALA A 283 -11.21 10.48 -13.20
CA ALA A 283 -10.84 11.87 -13.33
C ALA A 283 -12.05 12.81 -13.19
N GLN A 284 -13.21 12.45 -13.77
CA GLN A 284 -14.46 13.23 -13.66
C GLN A 284 -14.98 13.27 -12.22
N ILE A 285 -15.00 12.12 -11.54
CA ILE A 285 -15.38 12.04 -10.12
C ILE A 285 -14.38 12.83 -9.27
N GLY A 286 -13.08 12.70 -9.55
CA GLY A 286 -12.04 13.48 -8.88
C GLY A 286 -12.27 14.99 -8.98
N ALA A 287 -12.61 15.47 -10.18
CA ALA A 287 -12.93 16.89 -10.40
C ALA A 287 -14.14 17.36 -9.57
N SER A 288 -15.20 16.54 -9.44
CA SER A 288 -16.38 16.89 -8.63
C SER A 288 -16.09 16.90 -7.12
N HIS A 289 -15.11 16.12 -6.66
CA HIS A 289 -14.67 16.07 -5.27
C HIS A 289 -13.44 16.96 -4.97
N GLY A 290 -12.91 17.68 -5.96
CA GLY A 290 -11.71 18.51 -5.82
C GLY A 290 -10.43 17.70 -5.50
N CYS A 291 -10.33 16.47 -6.03
CA CYS A 291 -9.20 15.56 -5.78
C CYS A 291 -8.73 14.86 -7.07
N SER A 292 -7.64 14.08 -6.96
CA SER A 292 -7.10 13.32 -8.09
C SER A 292 -7.87 12.02 -8.36
N ALA A 293 -7.73 11.45 -9.56
CA ALA A 293 -8.23 10.13 -9.91
C ALA A 293 -7.66 9.04 -8.98
N ALA A 294 -6.40 9.18 -8.53
CA ALA A 294 -5.77 8.28 -7.57
C ALA A 294 -6.51 8.29 -6.22
N ALA A 295 -6.84 9.48 -5.71
CA ALA A 295 -7.60 9.61 -4.46
C ALA A 295 -8.99 8.95 -4.56
N VAL A 296 -9.69 9.10 -5.68
CA VAL A 296 -10.97 8.43 -5.93
C VAL A 296 -10.82 6.92 -5.95
N ALA A 297 -9.83 6.39 -6.68
CA ALA A 297 -9.57 4.96 -6.77
C ALA A 297 -9.26 4.36 -5.38
N LEU A 298 -8.41 5.02 -4.59
CA LEU A 298 -8.08 4.59 -3.23
C LEU A 298 -9.29 4.68 -2.29
N ALA A 299 -10.08 5.76 -2.37
CA ALA A 299 -11.31 5.90 -1.59
C ALA A 299 -12.31 4.79 -1.91
N TRP A 300 -12.36 4.34 -3.18
CA TRP A 300 -13.17 3.22 -3.60
C TRP A 300 -12.66 1.90 -3.00
N VAL A 301 -11.34 1.66 -2.99
CA VAL A 301 -10.76 0.43 -2.40
C VAL A 301 -11.11 0.31 -0.91
N ILE A 302 -11.00 1.40 -0.16
CA ILE A 302 -11.24 1.40 1.30
C ILE A 302 -12.72 1.64 1.69
N ARG A 303 -13.64 1.71 0.73
CA ARG A 303 -15.05 2.10 0.95
C ARG A 303 -15.82 1.21 1.92
N SER A 304 -15.47 -0.08 1.98
CA SER A 304 -16.19 -1.07 2.80
C SER A 304 -15.86 -1.00 4.30
N GLY A 305 -14.80 -0.28 4.69
CA GLY A 305 -14.34 -0.22 6.08
C GLY A 305 -13.60 -1.47 6.58
N ASN A 306 -13.42 -2.50 5.73
CA ASN A 306 -12.71 -3.74 6.07
C ASN A 306 -11.53 -4.02 5.10
N VAL A 307 -11.06 -2.98 4.42
CA VAL A 307 -9.93 -3.05 3.49
C VAL A 307 -8.94 -1.96 3.83
N ILE A 308 -7.67 -2.33 3.94
CA ILE A 308 -6.52 -1.45 4.07
C ILE A 308 -5.88 -1.35 2.68
N ALA A 309 -5.72 -0.17 2.11
CA ALA A 309 -5.00 0.02 0.85
C ALA A 309 -3.56 0.45 1.11
N ILE A 310 -2.61 -0.14 0.37
CA ILE A 310 -1.17 0.17 0.48
C ILE A 310 -0.59 0.62 -0.87
N PRO A 311 -0.99 1.83 -1.37
CA PRO A 311 -0.37 2.39 -2.56
C PRO A 311 1.11 2.66 -2.33
N GLU A 312 1.92 2.43 -3.36
CA GLU A 312 3.33 2.82 -3.36
C GLU A 312 3.49 4.22 -3.98
N SER A 313 4.36 5.01 -3.37
CA SER A 313 4.85 6.24 -3.98
C SER A 313 6.21 6.65 -3.40
N GLY A 314 7.18 6.90 -4.28
CA GLY A 314 8.49 7.44 -3.93
C GLY A 314 8.58 8.97 -4.00
N THR A 315 7.45 9.70 -4.15
CA THR A 315 7.44 11.16 -4.26
C THR A 315 6.44 11.82 -3.33
N PRO A 316 6.81 12.92 -2.64
CA PRO A 316 5.92 13.65 -1.73
C PRO A 316 4.61 14.12 -2.40
N ALA A 317 4.67 14.51 -3.69
CA ALA A 317 3.50 14.98 -4.43
C ALA A 317 2.42 13.88 -4.53
N HIS A 318 2.78 12.69 -4.98
CA HIS A 318 1.83 11.57 -5.11
C HIS A 318 1.35 11.07 -3.74
N VAL A 319 2.21 11.06 -2.72
CA VAL A 319 1.79 10.70 -1.35
C VAL A 319 0.72 11.65 -0.84
N LYS A 320 0.91 12.97 -1.07
CA LYS A 320 -0.10 13.98 -0.70
C LYS A 320 -1.42 13.76 -1.42
N GLU A 321 -1.40 13.45 -2.71
CA GLU A 321 -2.60 13.12 -3.48
C GLU A 321 -3.29 11.86 -2.95
N ASN A 322 -2.54 10.79 -2.68
CA ASN A 322 -3.06 9.54 -2.15
C ASN A 322 -3.74 9.73 -0.78
N ALA A 323 -3.14 10.53 0.10
CA ALA A 323 -3.66 10.77 1.45
C ALA A 323 -5.06 11.42 1.45
N VAL A 324 -5.41 12.16 0.40
CA VAL A 324 -6.75 12.78 0.24
C VAL A 324 -7.86 11.71 0.26
N ALA A 325 -7.57 10.47 -0.17
CA ALA A 325 -8.53 9.36 -0.17
C ALA A 325 -9.15 9.09 1.20
N LEU A 326 -8.45 9.38 2.29
CA LEU A 326 -8.97 9.22 3.65
C LEU A 326 -10.18 10.14 3.93
N ALA A 327 -10.30 11.27 3.22
CA ALA A 327 -11.37 12.24 3.38
C ALA A 327 -12.47 12.16 2.31
N VAL A 328 -12.23 11.46 1.18
CA VAL A 328 -13.19 11.37 0.06
C VAL A 328 -14.35 10.45 0.44
N ALA A 329 -15.57 10.97 0.46
CA ALA A 329 -16.81 10.21 0.63
C ALA A 329 -17.48 10.06 -0.75
N LEU A 330 -17.37 8.87 -1.35
CA LEU A 330 -18.03 8.57 -2.63
C LEU A 330 -19.54 8.50 -2.48
N THR A 331 -20.26 9.17 -3.36
CA THR A 331 -21.72 9.12 -3.42
C THR A 331 -22.23 7.82 -4.07
N PRO A 332 -23.50 7.45 -3.89
CA PRO A 332 -24.10 6.32 -4.63
C PRO A 332 -23.96 6.46 -6.15
N GLN A 333 -24.05 7.67 -6.69
CA GLN A 333 -23.87 7.96 -8.11
C GLN A 333 -22.43 7.72 -8.56
N ASP A 334 -21.43 8.11 -7.75
CA ASP A 334 -20.02 7.83 -8.05
C ASP A 334 -19.77 6.31 -8.11
N LEU A 335 -20.30 5.58 -7.12
CA LEU A 335 -20.19 4.13 -7.08
C LEU A 335 -20.84 3.44 -8.28
N GLN A 336 -22.00 3.93 -8.72
CA GLN A 336 -22.67 3.44 -9.93
C GLN A 336 -21.81 3.70 -11.17
N SER A 337 -21.25 4.89 -11.32
CA SER A 337 -20.39 5.26 -12.44
C SER A 337 -19.10 4.41 -12.45
N LEU A 338 -18.48 4.20 -11.28
CA LEU A 338 -17.29 3.36 -11.14
C LEU A 338 -17.59 1.89 -11.43
N ASN A 339 -18.75 1.37 -11.02
CA ASN A 339 -19.16 0.01 -11.34
C ASN A 339 -19.43 -0.19 -12.84
N ALA A 340 -19.91 0.83 -13.54
CA ALA A 340 -20.08 0.80 -14.99
C ALA A 340 -18.72 0.84 -15.72
N ALA A 341 -17.77 1.66 -15.26
CA ALA A 341 -16.43 1.77 -15.85
C ALA A 341 -15.54 0.55 -15.53
N PHE A 342 -15.69 0.00 -14.35
CA PHE A 342 -14.93 -1.14 -13.85
C PHE A 342 -15.89 -2.22 -13.35
N PRO A 343 -16.48 -3.02 -14.24
CA PRO A 343 -17.45 -4.05 -13.84
C PRO A 343 -16.81 -5.10 -12.93
N GLY A 344 -17.52 -5.42 -11.85
CA GLY A 344 -17.14 -6.49 -10.94
C GLY A 344 -17.38 -7.88 -11.54
N PRO A 345 -16.96 -8.96 -10.86
CA PRO A 345 -17.25 -10.31 -11.27
C PRO A 345 -18.76 -10.55 -11.33
N SER A 346 -19.23 -11.31 -12.34
CA SER A 346 -20.64 -11.66 -12.47
C SER A 346 -21.11 -12.43 -11.25
N GLY A 347 -22.14 -11.93 -10.56
CA GLY A 347 -22.71 -12.57 -9.36
C GLY A 347 -22.22 -12.02 -8.02
N ALA A 348 -21.37 -10.98 -8.01
CA ALA A 348 -21.07 -10.22 -6.78
C ALA A 348 -22.25 -9.28 -6.50
N THR A 349 -23.01 -9.52 -5.41
CA THR A 349 -24.11 -8.70 -4.90
C THR A 349 -23.67 -7.89 -3.69
#